data_2913807a6595a92487e58dbc0e72298a
#
_entry.id   2913807a6595a92487e58dbc0e72298a
#
_cell.length_a   1.000
_cell.length_b   1.000
_cell.length_c   1.000
_cell.angle_alpha   90.00
_cell.angle_beta   90.00
_cell.angle_gamma   90.00
#
_symmetry.space_group_name_H-M   'P 1'
#
loop_
_entity.id
_entity.type
_entity.pdbx_description
1 polymer ?
#
loop_
_entity_poly.entity_id
_entity_poly.type
_entity_poly.pdbx_seq_one_letter_code
_entity_poly.pdbx_strand_id
1 'polypeptide(L)'
;MKRLIVSALAVFMLVGCQQTIPKEVLQLSATSLEDRQMQTRRFETKDEEALLASSAGVLQDLGFNLEESETKLGLIVGSKDRDATEAGQIAGAIVMAALFGVAMPIDQEQKIRVSIATKAINADETEHAVRVTFQRVVWNDRGKVSKSEMLKDPVMYQEFFEKLSKSVFLEAHSI
;
A
#
# COMPACT_ATOMS: atom_id res chain seq x y z
N MET A 1 -4.01 58.49 1.46
CA MET A 1 -2.93 57.67 0.95
C MET A 1 -2.66 56.41 1.81
N LYS A 2 -2.48 56.50 3.13
CA LYS A 2 -2.22 55.30 3.98
C LYS A 2 -3.34 54.24 3.92
N ARG A 3 -4.60 54.63 3.86
CA ARG A 3 -5.75 53.69 3.79
C ARG A 3 -5.84 52.92 2.45
N LEU A 4 -5.43 53.53 1.35
CA LEU A 4 -5.39 52.91 0.04
C LEU A 4 -4.26 51.86 -0.06
N ILE A 5 -3.13 52.11 0.58
CA ILE A 5 -1.97 51.18 0.61
C ILE A 5 -2.32 49.93 1.42
N VAL A 6 -3.02 50.10 2.57
CA VAL A 6 -3.44 48.96 3.41
C VAL A 6 -4.48 48.07 2.69
N SER A 7 -5.41 48.69 1.92
CA SER A 7 -6.38 47.93 1.13
C SER A 7 -5.71 47.17 -0.04
N ALA A 8 -4.71 47.75 -0.69
CA ALA A 8 -3.96 47.08 -1.76
C ALA A 8 -3.14 45.90 -1.23
N LEU A 9 -2.57 46.02 -0.01
CA LEU A 9 -1.78 44.96 0.63
C LEU A 9 -2.66 43.76 1.04
N ALA A 10 -3.91 44.03 1.47
CA ALA A 10 -4.85 42.98 1.87
C ALA A 10 -5.35 42.12 0.69
N VAL A 11 -5.44 42.71 -0.51
CA VAL A 11 -5.86 41.98 -1.72
C VAL A 11 -4.75 41.03 -2.23
N PHE A 12 -3.50 41.35 -1.95
CA PHE A 12 -2.36 40.49 -2.40
C PHE A 12 -2.20 39.22 -1.58
N MET A 13 -2.81 39.12 -0.38
CA MET A 13 -2.76 37.93 0.48
C MET A 13 -3.78 36.85 0.10
N LEU A 14 -4.67 37.10 -0.88
CA LEU A 14 -5.72 36.17 -1.28
C LEU A 14 -5.34 35.31 -2.50
N VAL A 15 -4.10 35.41 -3.00
CA VAL A 15 -3.58 34.49 -4.03
C VAL A 15 -3.16 33.20 -3.32
N GLY A 16 -4.15 32.46 -2.83
CA GLY A 16 -3.95 31.10 -2.31
C GLY A 16 -3.43 30.22 -3.43
N CYS A 17 -2.36 29.46 -3.17
CA CYS A 17 -1.86 28.44 -4.06
C CYS A 17 -3.00 27.43 -4.34
N GLN A 18 -3.68 27.59 -5.47
CA GLN A 18 -4.51 26.52 -6.00
C GLN A 18 -3.55 25.44 -6.55
N GLN A 19 -3.35 24.39 -5.77
CA GLN A 19 -2.75 23.17 -6.27
C GLN A 19 -3.73 22.56 -7.29
N THR A 20 -3.53 22.86 -8.55
CA THR A 20 -4.23 22.18 -9.64
C THR A 20 -3.66 20.77 -9.76
N ILE A 21 -4.50 19.78 -9.48
CA ILE A 21 -4.14 18.36 -9.75
C ILE A 21 -3.95 18.25 -11.27
N PRO A 22 -2.77 17.84 -11.75
CA PRO A 22 -2.56 17.63 -13.17
C PRO A 22 -3.59 16.64 -13.73
N LYS A 23 -4.18 16.93 -14.89
CA LYS A 23 -5.22 16.07 -15.51
C LYS A 23 -4.70 14.67 -15.79
N GLU A 24 -3.40 14.54 -16.01
CA GLU A 24 -2.71 13.26 -16.26
C GLU A 24 -2.77 12.31 -15.05
N VAL A 25 -2.82 12.86 -13.82
CA VAL A 25 -2.96 12.05 -12.59
C VAL A 25 -4.34 11.40 -12.50
N LEU A 26 -5.35 12.00 -13.15
CA LEU A 26 -6.72 11.47 -13.17
C LEU A 26 -6.96 10.51 -14.34
N GLN A 27 -6.01 10.39 -15.28
CA GLN A 27 -6.13 9.45 -16.39
C GLN A 27 -5.64 8.08 -15.96
N LEU A 28 -6.50 7.06 -16.13
CA LEU A 28 -6.09 5.68 -15.95
C LEU A 28 -5.04 5.33 -16.99
N SER A 29 -3.86 4.88 -16.53
CA SER A 29 -2.83 4.38 -17.44
C SER A 29 -3.34 3.13 -18.18
N ALA A 30 -2.80 2.85 -19.36
CA ALA A 30 -3.14 1.64 -20.13
C ALA A 30 -2.91 0.35 -19.31
N THR A 31 -1.93 0.35 -18.40
CA THR A 31 -1.60 -0.78 -17.51
C THR A 31 -2.47 -0.82 -16.24
N SER A 32 -3.35 0.16 -16.01
CA SER A 32 -4.12 0.25 -14.75
C SER A 32 -5.06 -0.93 -14.53
N LEU A 33 -5.59 -1.52 -15.60
CA LEU A 33 -6.45 -2.70 -15.51
C LEU A 33 -5.65 -3.95 -15.16
N GLU A 34 -4.52 -4.16 -15.80
CA GLU A 34 -3.58 -5.27 -15.51
C GLU A 34 -3.05 -5.16 -14.09
N ASP A 35 -2.63 -3.96 -13.67
CA ASP A 35 -2.20 -3.69 -12.30
C ASP A 35 -3.30 -4.07 -11.29
N ARG A 36 -4.56 -3.70 -11.55
CA ARG A 36 -5.69 -4.04 -10.68
C ARG A 36 -5.98 -5.53 -10.65
N GLN A 37 -5.89 -6.22 -11.76
CA GLN A 37 -6.07 -7.68 -11.82
C GLN A 37 -5.01 -8.40 -10.99
N MET A 38 -3.76 -7.97 -11.08
CA MET A 38 -2.66 -8.49 -10.26
C MET A 38 -2.88 -8.23 -8.77
N GLN A 39 -3.36 -7.03 -8.42
CA GLN A 39 -3.55 -6.56 -7.06
C GLN A 39 -4.79 -7.12 -6.36
N THR A 40 -5.71 -7.77 -7.07
CA THR A 40 -7.02 -8.11 -6.52
C THR A 40 -7.33 -9.59 -6.72
N ARG A 41 -7.83 -10.24 -5.65
CA ARG A 41 -8.35 -11.61 -5.71
C ARG A 41 -9.69 -11.71 -4.97
N ARG A 42 -10.57 -12.61 -5.42
CA ARG A 42 -11.85 -12.89 -4.78
C ARG A 42 -11.72 -14.07 -3.84
N PHE A 43 -12.46 -13.99 -2.74
CA PHE A 43 -12.59 -15.04 -1.74
C PHE A 43 -14.07 -15.29 -1.46
N GLU A 44 -14.47 -16.56 -1.47
CA GLU A 44 -15.82 -17.01 -1.14
C GLU A 44 -15.89 -17.20 0.38
N THR A 45 -16.25 -16.14 1.09
CA THR A 45 -16.46 -16.14 2.53
C THR A 45 -17.48 -15.09 2.93
N LYS A 46 -18.24 -15.35 4.00
CA LYS A 46 -19.14 -14.38 4.65
C LYS A 46 -18.46 -13.65 5.78
N ASP A 47 -17.31 -14.14 6.22
CA ASP A 47 -16.58 -13.61 7.34
C ASP A 47 -15.46 -12.69 6.83
N GLU A 48 -15.80 -11.42 6.66
CA GLU A 48 -14.84 -10.38 6.27
C GLU A 48 -13.80 -10.15 7.36
N GLU A 49 -14.20 -10.28 8.64
CA GLU A 49 -13.30 -10.05 9.76
C GLU A 49 -12.22 -11.14 9.81
N ALA A 50 -12.58 -12.41 9.66
CA ALA A 50 -11.61 -13.51 9.54
C ALA A 50 -10.69 -13.35 8.32
N LEU A 51 -11.23 -12.89 7.17
CA LEU A 51 -10.44 -12.62 5.98
C LEU A 51 -9.42 -11.49 6.20
N LEU A 52 -9.81 -10.45 6.94
CA LEU A 52 -8.90 -9.37 7.33
C LEU A 52 -7.84 -9.85 8.32
N ALA A 53 -8.25 -10.64 9.33
CA ALA A 53 -7.33 -11.20 10.32
C ALA A 53 -6.29 -12.11 9.64
N SER A 54 -6.71 -12.99 8.73
CA SER A 54 -5.82 -13.81 7.92
C SER A 54 -4.86 -12.96 7.08
N SER A 55 -5.38 -11.87 6.49
CA SER A 55 -4.57 -10.94 5.71
C SER A 55 -3.51 -10.25 6.56
N ALA A 56 -3.86 -9.84 7.78
CA ALA A 56 -2.94 -9.26 8.75
C ALA A 56 -1.85 -10.27 9.16
N GLY A 57 -2.23 -11.52 9.46
CA GLY A 57 -1.30 -12.60 9.78
C GLY A 57 -0.29 -12.84 8.66
N VAL A 58 -0.76 -12.93 7.41
CA VAL A 58 0.12 -13.09 6.24
C VAL A 58 1.09 -11.93 6.11
N LEU A 59 0.67 -10.68 6.34
CA LEU A 59 1.58 -9.54 6.31
C LEU A 59 2.67 -9.67 7.39
N GLN A 60 2.31 -10.09 8.61
CA GLN A 60 3.26 -10.29 9.69
C GLN A 60 4.24 -11.43 9.36
N ASP A 61 3.78 -12.53 8.79
CA ASP A 61 4.62 -13.64 8.32
C ASP A 61 5.59 -13.22 7.21
N LEU A 62 5.20 -12.23 6.39
CA LEU A 62 6.05 -11.60 5.39
C LEU A 62 6.99 -10.53 5.99
N GLY A 63 6.95 -10.33 7.31
CA GLY A 63 7.80 -9.41 8.06
C GLY A 63 7.36 -7.96 8.01
N PHE A 64 6.09 -7.69 7.74
CA PHE A 64 5.53 -6.34 7.85
C PHE A 64 5.07 -6.06 9.27
N ASN A 65 5.33 -4.85 9.75
CA ASN A 65 4.73 -4.31 10.96
C ASN A 65 3.41 -3.63 10.60
N LEU A 66 2.33 -3.99 11.30
CA LEU A 66 1.03 -3.35 11.10
C LEU A 66 1.06 -1.97 11.74
N GLU A 67 0.73 -0.93 10.97
CA GLU A 67 0.68 0.47 11.43
C GLU A 67 -0.75 0.87 11.77
N GLU A 68 -1.71 0.43 10.96
CA GLU A 68 -3.12 0.79 11.09
C GLU A 68 -4.00 -0.38 10.66
N SER A 69 -5.07 -0.62 11.41
CA SER A 69 -6.07 -1.63 11.09
C SER A 69 -7.46 -1.12 11.44
N GLU A 70 -8.24 -0.85 10.41
CA GLU A 70 -9.62 -0.37 10.50
C GLU A 70 -10.58 -1.45 10.00
N THR A 71 -10.93 -2.38 10.89
CA THR A 71 -11.76 -3.55 10.52
C THR A 71 -13.12 -3.16 9.97
N LYS A 72 -13.74 -2.09 10.50
CA LYS A 72 -15.04 -1.59 10.01
C LYS A 72 -15.00 -1.05 8.57
N LEU A 73 -13.83 -0.65 8.11
CA LEU A 73 -13.61 -0.15 6.75
C LEU A 73 -12.95 -1.19 5.85
N GLY A 74 -12.64 -2.37 6.39
CA GLY A 74 -11.92 -3.40 5.66
C GLY A 74 -10.50 -2.99 5.26
N LEU A 75 -9.80 -2.19 6.08
CA LEU A 75 -8.51 -1.60 5.73
C LEU A 75 -7.41 -2.03 6.69
N ILE A 76 -6.25 -2.38 6.13
CA ILE A 76 -5.00 -2.61 6.86
C ILE A 76 -3.88 -1.87 6.16
N VAL A 77 -3.04 -1.20 6.94
CA VAL A 77 -1.79 -0.59 6.47
C VAL A 77 -0.64 -1.14 7.30
N GLY A 78 0.43 -1.48 6.64
CA GLY A 78 1.66 -1.92 7.28
C GLY A 78 2.89 -1.42 6.55
N SER A 79 4.04 -1.55 7.20
CA SER A 79 5.33 -1.23 6.59
C SER A 79 6.41 -2.20 7.01
N LYS A 80 7.47 -2.24 6.20
CA LYS A 80 8.67 -3.01 6.44
C LYS A 80 9.90 -2.18 6.11
N ASP A 81 10.81 -2.08 7.07
CA ASP A 81 12.10 -1.43 6.86
C ASP A 81 13.03 -2.33 6.05
N ARG A 82 13.90 -1.73 5.26
CA ARG A 82 14.86 -2.48 4.42
C ARG A 82 15.98 -3.11 5.24
N ASP A 83 16.30 -2.60 6.42
CA ASP A 83 17.45 -3.01 7.24
C ASP A 83 17.22 -4.25 8.11
N ALA A 84 16.15 -5.00 7.91
CA ALA A 84 15.98 -6.28 8.58
C ALA A 84 16.97 -7.31 8.01
N THR A 85 18.23 -7.17 8.36
CA THR A 85 19.32 -8.14 8.16
C THR A 85 19.10 -9.32 9.11
N GLU A 86 18.07 -10.11 8.89
CA GLU A 86 17.97 -11.40 9.56
C GLU A 86 17.87 -12.54 8.57
N ALA A 87 18.72 -13.53 8.82
CA ALA A 87 19.06 -14.67 7.96
C ALA A 87 17.89 -15.63 7.63
N GLY A 88 16.68 -15.35 8.06
CA GLY A 88 15.48 -16.16 7.79
C GLY A 88 14.65 -15.75 6.56
N GLN A 89 15.04 -14.71 5.85
CA GLN A 89 14.20 -14.10 4.80
C GLN A 89 14.73 -14.27 3.38
N ILE A 90 15.35 -15.42 3.09
CA ILE A 90 16.01 -15.65 1.80
C ILE A 90 15.04 -15.51 0.61
N ALA A 91 13.79 -15.96 0.74
CA ALA A 91 12.82 -15.84 -0.35
C ALA A 91 12.37 -14.38 -0.58
N GLY A 92 12.03 -13.64 0.49
CA GLY A 92 11.70 -12.20 0.39
C GLY A 92 12.91 -11.34 0.00
N ALA A 93 14.12 -11.72 0.42
CA ALA A 93 15.35 -11.00 0.07
C ALA A 93 15.74 -11.18 -1.41
N ILE A 94 15.49 -12.35 -2.00
CA ILE A 94 15.75 -12.59 -3.43
C ILE A 94 14.80 -11.73 -4.28
N VAL A 95 13.51 -11.70 -3.96
CA VAL A 95 12.53 -10.85 -4.65
C VAL A 95 12.90 -9.37 -4.50
N MET A 96 13.35 -8.95 -3.31
CA MET A 96 13.74 -7.57 -3.03
C MET A 96 15.08 -7.19 -3.70
N ALA A 97 16.04 -8.11 -3.77
CA ALA A 97 17.32 -7.88 -4.47
C ALA A 97 17.12 -7.77 -5.99
N ALA A 98 16.22 -8.58 -6.57
CA ALA A 98 15.87 -8.49 -7.99
C ALA A 98 15.16 -7.17 -8.33
N LEU A 99 14.33 -6.63 -7.38
CA LEU A 99 13.62 -5.36 -7.55
C LEU A 99 14.52 -4.12 -7.45
N PHE A 100 15.62 -4.20 -6.69
CA PHE A 100 16.43 -3.05 -6.34
C PHE A 100 17.88 -3.09 -6.84
N GLY A 101 18.20 -3.86 -7.86
CA GLY A 101 19.52 -4.09 -8.47
C GLY A 101 20.39 -2.85 -8.77
N VAL A 102 20.12 -1.73 -8.12
CA VAL A 102 20.89 -0.48 -8.20
C VAL A 102 21.47 -0.18 -6.80
N ALA A 103 22.80 -0.11 -6.72
CA ALA A 103 23.49 0.41 -5.52
C ALA A 103 23.01 1.85 -5.28
N MET A 104 22.22 2.05 -4.21
CA MET A 104 21.73 3.36 -3.83
C MET A 104 22.61 3.99 -2.74
N PRO A 105 22.74 5.33 -2.70
CA PRO A 105 23.48 6.02 -1.65
C PRO A 105 23.01 5.62 -0.25
N ILE A 106 23.95 5.52 0.68
CA ILE A 106 23.82 4.85 1.99
C ILE A 106 22.92 5.60 3.00
N ASP A 107 22.51 6.84 2.73
CA ASP A 107 21.90 7.74 3.71
C ASP A 107 20.38 7.94 3.57
N GLN A 108 19.66 7.08 2.82
CA GLN A 108 18.22 7.22 2.64
C GLN A 108 17.47 6.07 3.29
N GLU A 109 16.62 6.41 4.25
CA GLU A 109 15.66 5.48 4.83
C GLU A 109 14.64 5.06 3.78
N GLN A 110 14.48 3.75 3.57
CA GLN A 110 13.54 3.20 2.62
C GLN A 110 12.61 2.23 3.34
N LYS A 111 11.31 2.40 3.08
CA LYS A 111 10.28 1.47 3.59
C LYS A 111 9.43 0.95 2.45
N ILE A 112 8.98 -0.28 2.59
CA ILE A 112 7.89 -0.81 1.78
C ILE A 112 6.63 -0.67 2.62
N ARG A 113 5.69 0.11 2.11
CA ARG A 113 4.33 0.17 2.65
C ARG A 113 3.44 -0.81 1.92
N VAL A 114 2.57 -1.45 2.66
CA VAL A 114 1.53 -2.30 2.12
C VAL A 114 0.18 -1.77 2.57
N SER A 115 -0.79 -1.78 1.67
CA SER A 115 -2.18 -1.47 2.01
C SER A 115 -3.06 -2.61 1.51
N ILE A 116 -3.95 -3.09 2.37
CA ILE A 116 -4.99 -4.05 2.04
C ILE A 116 -6.34 -3.38 2.18
N ALA A 117 -7.20 -3.61 1.21
CA ALA A 117 -8.61 -3.24 1.27
C ALA A 117 -9.46 -4.45 0.92
N THR A 118 -10.46 -4.73 1.77
CA THR A 118 -11.50 -5.71 1.50
C THR A 118 -12.81 -5.03 1.14
N LYS A 119 -13.62 -5.69 0.35
CA LYS A 119 -14.94 -5.20 -0.03
C LYS A 119 -15.83 -6.36 -0.46
N ALA A 120 -17.06 -6.42 0.06
CA ALA A 120 -18.09 -7.29 -0.46
C ALA A 120 -18.40 -6.92 -1.93
N ILE A 121 -18.51 -7.95 -2.80
CA ILE A 121 -18.76 -7.78 -4.24
C ILE A 121 -20.16 -8.19 -4.67
N ASN A 122 -20.91 -8.81 -3.77
CA ASN A 122 -22.33 -9.15 -3.97
C ASN A 122 -23.19 -8.63 -2.81
N ALA A 123 -24.50 -8.56 -3.06
CA ALA A 123 -25.46 -8.01 -2.08
C ALA A 123 -25.62 -8.92 -0.84
N ASP A 124 -25.36 -10.22 -1.00
CA ASP A 124 -25.51 -11.22 0.07
C ASP A 124 -24.24 -11.36 0.92
N GLU A 125 -23.22 -10.57 0.62
CA GLU A 125 -21.90 -10.54 1.30
C GLU A 125 -21.24 -11.92 1.42
N THR A 126 -21.50 -12.80 0.44
CA THR A 126 -20.92 -14.16 0.40
C THR A 126 -19.57 -14.21 -0.31
N GLU A 127 -19.20 -13.14 -0.99
CA GLU A 127 -17.94 -12.99 -1.71
C GLU A 127 -17.31 -11.64 -1.40
N HIS A 128 -16.01 -11.67 -1.14
CA HIS A 128 -15.22 -10.47 -0.88
C HIS A 128 -14.04 -10.37 -1.84
N ALA A 129 -13.79 -9.16 -2.33
CA ALA A 129 -12.55 -8.84 -3.02
C ALA A 129 -11.52 -8.37 -2.00
N VAL A 130 -10.33 -8.95 -2.05
CA VAL A 130 -9.15 -8.45 -1.34
C VAL A 130 -8.24 -7.79 -2.36
N ARG A 131 -7.93 -6.52 -2.12
CA ARG A 131 -6.94 -5.77 -2.89
C ARG A 131 -5.74 -5.45 -2.03
N VAL A 132 -4.57 -5.87 -2.47
CA VAL A 132 -3.29 -5.53 -1.85
C VAL A 132 -2.50 -4.61 -2.77
N THR A 133 -1.81 -3.63 -2.20
CA THR A 133 -0.90 -2.74 -2.94
C THR A 133 0.39 -2.59 -2.16
N PHE A 134 1.52 -2.73 -2.87
CA PHE A 134 2.85 -2.52 -2.30
C PHE A 134 3.45 -1.24 -2.89
N GLN A 135 4.08 -0.45 -2.03
CA GLN A 135 4.62 0.85 -2.39
C GLN A 135 5.99 1.02 -1.75
N ARG A 136 6.97 1.44 -2.54
CA ARG A 136 8.26 1.86 -2.01
C ARG A 136 8.19 3.34 -1.69
N VAL A 137 8.53 3.69 -0.46
CA VAL A 137 8.63 5.07 -0.01
C VAL A 137 10.05 5.33 0.45
N VAL A 138 10.64 6.42 -0.04
CA VAL A 138 12.01 6.84 0.28
C VAL A 138 11.93 8.19 0.96
N TRP A 139 12.60 8.32 2.09
CA TRP A 139 12.75 9.60 2.79
C TRP A 139 14.18 10.13 2.61
N ASN A 140 14.29 11.45 2.53
CA ASN A 140 15.58 12.10 2.52
C ASN A 140 16.08 12.33 3.96
N ASP A 141 17.29 12.85 4.07
CA ASP A 141 17.97 13.25 5.32
C ASP A 141 17.17 14.24 6.19
N ARG A 142 16.16 14.90 5.62
CA ARG A 142 15.27 15.85 6.30
C ARG A 142 13.91 15.21 6.69
N GLY A 143 13.77 13.90 6.58
CA GLY A 143 12.52 13.19 6.87
C GLY A 143 11.37 13.48 5.91
N LYS A 144 11.65 14.03 4.73
CA LYS A 144 10.62 14.27 3.69
C LYS A 144 10.64 13.15 2.68
N VAL A 145 9.45 12.73 2.25
CA VAL A 145 9.30 11.76 1.15
C VAL A 145 9.92 12.35 -0.11
N SER A 146 10.98 11.71 -0.61
CA SER A 146 11.68 12.06 -1.84
C SER A 146 11.19 11.26 -3.03
N LYS A 147 10.73 10.03 -2.80
CA LYS A 147 10.20 9.14 -3.83
C LYS A 147 9.08 8.26 -3.27
N SER A 148 8.05 8.05 -4.05
CA SER A 148 7.00 7.08 -3.79
C SER A 148 6.60 6.42 -5.09
N GLU A 149 6.72 5.09 -5.17
CA GLU A 149 6.41 4.33 -6.37
C GLU A 149 5.72 3.02 -6.03
N MET A 150 4.74 2.64 -6.86
CA MET A 150 4.07 1.35 -6.75
C MET A 150 5.01 0.24 -7.20
N LEU A 151 5.10 -0.82 -6.41
CA LEU A 151 5.79 -2.04 -6.80
C LEU A 151 4.82 -2.88 -7.63
N LYS A 152 5.28 -3.28 -8.83
CA LYS A 152 4.45 -4.00 -9.81
C LYS A 152 5.03 -5.39 -10.13
N ASP A 153 5.76 -5.99 -9.20
CA ASP A 153 6.30 -7.32 -9.38
C ASP A 153 5.20 -8.38 -9.17
N PRO A 154 4.82 -9.14 -10.20
CA PRO A 154 3.77 -10.15 -10.08
C PRO A 154 4.06 -11.21 -9.03
N VAL A 155 5.35 -11.55 -8.80
CA VAL A 155 5.76 -12.59 -7.84
C VAL A 155 5.38 -12.20 -6.42
N MET A 156 5.55 -10.92 -6.04
CA MET A 156 5.14 -10.41 -4.71
C MET A 156 3.64 -10.61 -4.46
N TYR A 157 2.84 -10.24 -5.46
CA TYR A 157 1.39 -10.36 -5.36
C TYR A 157 0.94 -11.81 -5.32
N GLN A 158 1.55 -12.66 -6.16
CA GLN A 158 1.26 -14.08 -6.18
C GLN A 158 1.61 -14.73 -4.84
N GLU A 159 2.79 -14.47 -4.28
CA GLU A 159 3.19 -15.01 -2.97
C GLU A 159 2.22 -14.60 -1.86
N PHE A 160 1.85 -13.34 -1.80
CA PHE A 160 0.87 -12.84 -0.83
C PHE A 160 -0.46 -13.60 -0.95
N PHE A 161 -1.02 -13.69 -2.14
CA PHE A 161 -2.31 -14.34 -2.34
C PHE A 161 -2.29 -15.85 -2.18
N GLU A 162 -1.17 -16.51 -2.46
CA GLU A 162 -1.00 -17.94 -2.17
C GLU A 162 -1.00 -18.21 -0.67
N LYS A 163 -0.26 -17.39 0.10
CA LYS A 163 -0.26 -17.48 1.57
C LYS A 163 -1.65 -17.18 2.14
N LEU A 164 -2.30 -16.13 1.66
CA LEU A 164 -3.65 -15.76 2.11
C LEU A 164 -4.66 -16.87 1.82
N SER A 165 -4.63 -17.45 0.62
CA SER A 165 -5.53 -18.56 0.26
C SER A 165 -5.34 -19.78 1.15
N LYS A 166 -4.10 -20.09 1.55
CA LYS A 166 -3.79 -21.16 2.50
C LYS A 166 -4.30 -20.84 3.92
N SER A 167 -4.09 -19.62 4.39
CA SER A 167 -4.54 -19.18 5.72
C SER A 167 -6.05 -19.26 5.84
N VAL A 168 -6.78 -18.67 4.89
CA VAL A 168 -8.26 -18.70 4.87
C VAL A 168 -8.81 -20.12 4.78
N PHE A 169 -8.16 -21.01 4.00
CA PHE A 169 -8.56 -22.41 3.93
C PHE A 169 -8.36 -23.14 5.26
N LEU A 170 -7.26 -22.91 5.95
CA LEU A 170 -6.97 -23.54 7.23
C LEU A 170 -7.93 -23.07 8.33
N GLU A 171 -8.23 -21.78 8.40
CA GLU A 171 -9.19 -21.22 9.35
C GLU A 171 -10.60 -21.80 9.14
N ALA A 172 -11.04 -21.93 7.89
CA ALA A 172 -12.33 -22.52 7.59
C ALA A 172 -12.46 -24.00 8.00
N HIS A 173 -11.35 -24.72 8.23
CA HIS A 173 -11.32 -26.14 8.55
C HIS A 173 -10.86 -26.43 9.99
N SER A 174 -10.54 -25.41 10.79
CA SER A 174 -10.06 -25.55 12.19
C SER A 174 -11.18 -25.52 13.23
N ILE A 175 -12.43 -25.76 12.84
CA ILE A 175 -13.60 -25.88 13.71
C ILE A 175 -13.80 -27.34 14.10
#